data_2ec4948a91f0e9228d19da0f1d5566a6
#
_entry.id   2ec4948a91f0e9228d19da0f1d5566a6
#
_cell.length_a   1.000
_cell.length_b   1.000
_cell.length_c   1.000
_cell.angle_alpha   90.00
_cell.angle_beta   90.00
_cell.angle_gamma   90.00
#
_symmetry.space_group_name_H-M   'P 1'
#
loop_
_entity.id
_entity.type
_entity.pdbx_description
1 polymer ?
#
loop_
_entity_poly.entity_id
_entity_poly.type
_entity_poly.pdbx_seq_one_letter_code
_entity_poly.pdbx_strand_id
1 'polypeptide(L)' 'MQPETVAEVRAWLQKVHNDLRGAEIDLAADPPLIEDALFHCQQAVEKALKGFLTAHEQIFRKTH' A
#
# COMPACT_ATOMS: atom_id res chain seq x y z
N MET A 1 2.39 -19.95 -2.84
CA MET A 1 3.24 -18.76 -2.62
C MET A 1 4.11 -19.00 -1.41
N GLN A 2 5.37 -18.62 -1.47
CA GLN A 2 6.31 -18.81 -0.39
C GLN A 2 5.92 -17.97 0.85
N PRO A 3 6.16 -18.49 2.07
CA PRO A 3 5.87 -17.72 3.28
C PRO A 3 6.54 -16.35 3.33
N GLU A 4 7.77 -16.26 2.81
CA GLU A 4 8.51 -14.98 2.74
C GLU A 4 7.79 -13.99 1.84
N THR A 5 7.23 -14.46 0.72
CA THR A 5 6.49 -13.61 -0.21
C THR A 5 5.19 -13.12 0.42
N VAL A 6 4.49 -14.01 1.13
CA VAL A 6 3.26 -13.63 1.85
C VAL A 6 3.56 -12.55 2.88
N ALA A 7 4.65 -12.71 3.64
CA ALA A 7 5.05 -11.74 4.64
C ALA A 7 5.39 -10.39 3.99
N GLU A 8 6.08 -10.42 2.85
CA GLU A 8 6.43 -9.19 2.12
C GLU A 8 5.19 -8.48 1.59
N VAL A 9 4.26 -9.22 1.00
CA VAL A 9 3.00 -8.63 0.53
C VAL A 9 2.22 -8.01 1.68
N ARG A 10 2.13 -8.71 2.82
CA ARG A 10 1.47 -8.17 4.01
C ARG A 10 2.12 -6.89 4.50
N ALA A 11 3.44 -6.82 4.45
CA ALA A 11 4.16 -5.62 4.85
C ALA A 11 3.78 -4.42 3.97
N TRP A 12 3.68 -4.63 2.64
CA TRP A 12 3.21 -3.59 1.74
C TRP A 12 1.78 -3.18 2.03
N LEU A 13 0.90 -4.15 2.28
CA LEU A 13 -0.51 -3.87 2.60
C LEU A 13 -0.65 -3.11 3.92
N GLN A 14 0.21 -3.39 4.90
CA GLN A 14 0.21 -2.64 6.15
C GLN A 14 0.57 -1.18 5.91
N LYS A 15 1.53 -0.93 5.01
CA LYS A 15 1.90 0.43 4.64
C LYS A 15 0.77 1.16 3.92
N VAL A 16 0.04 0.44 3.05
CA VAL A 16 -1.17 0.98 2.40
C VAL A 16 -2.20 1.41 3.45
N HIS A 17 -2.45 0.54 4.40
CA HIS A 17 -3.40 0.83 5.48
C HIS A 17 -2.99 2.07 6.26
N ASN A 18 -1.71 2.18 6.60
CA ASN A 18 -1.21 3.34 7.35
C ASN A 18 -1.37 4.64 6.56
N ASP A 19 -1.12 4.61 5.26
CA ASP A 19 -1.30 5.80 4.42
C ASP A 19 -2.77 6.20 4.30
N LEU A 20 -3.67 5.22 4.17
CA LEU A 20 -5.10 5.53 4.12
C LEU A 20 -5.59 6.11 5.43
N ARG A 21 -5.08 5.60 6.55
CA ARG A 21 -5.40 6.15 7.86
C ARG A 21 -4.91 7.60 7.99
N GLY A 22 -3.71 7.88 7.46
CA GLY A 22 -3.19 9.25 7.42
C GLY A 22 -4.09 10.18 6.62
N ALA A 23 -4.58 9.70 5.46
CA ALA A 23 -5.51 10.47 4.63
C ALA A 23 -6.82 10.76 5.38
N GLU A 24 -7.36 9.79 6.10
CA GLU A 24 -8.57 9.98 6.89
C GLU A 24 -8.38 11.06 7.95
N ILE A 25 -7.25 11.02 8.66
CA ILE A 25 -6.92 12.00 9.69
C ILE A 25 -6.82 13.41 9.07
N ASP A 26 -6.15 13.51 7.92
CA ASP A 26 -5.99 14.78 7.22
C ASP A 26 -7.34 15.36 6.79
N LEU A 27 -8.24 14.52 6.29
CA LEU A 27 -9.57 14.97 5.87
C LEU A 27 -10.46 15.34 7.06
N ALA A 28 -10.23 14.74 8.23
CA ALA A 28 -10.98 15.05 9.44
C ALA A 28 -10.48 16.29 10.15
N ALA A 29 -9.33 16.83 9.77
CA ALA A 29 -8.78 18.04 10.34
C ALA A 29 -9.67 19.25 9.98
N ASP A 30 -9.64 20.28 10.81
CA ASP A 30 -10.42 21.50 10.58
C ASP A 30 -9.48 22.72 10.57
N PRO A 31 -9.20 23.32 9.40
CA PRO A 31 -9.71 22.92 8.07
C PRO A 31 -9.04 21.63 7.54
N PRO A 32 -9.70 20.93 6.62
CA PRO A 32 -9.14 19.70 6.08
C PRO A 32 -7.81 19.92 5.36
N LEU A 33 -6.89 18.97 5.54
CA LEU A 33 -5.56 19.00 4.91
C LEU A 33 -5.61 18.22 3.61
N ILE A 34 -6.19 18.83 2.58
CA ILE A 34 -6.50 18.16 1.31
C ILE A 34 -5.22 17.69 0.59
N GLU A 35 -4.20 18.53 0.51
CA GLU A 35 -2.96 18.19 -0.18
C GLU A 35 -2.25 17.01 0.50
N ASP A 36 -2.21 17.00 1.83
CA ASP A 36 -1.63 15.90 2.58
C ASP A 36 -2.44 14.62 2.37
N ALA A 37 -3.77 14.72 2.36
CA ALA A 37 -4.63 13.57 2.11
C ALA A 37 -4.38 12.98 0.73
N LEU A 38 -4.25 13.83 -0.29
CA LEU A 38 -3.93 13.38 -1.66
C LEU A 38 -2.57 12.70 -1.72
N PHE A 39 -1.57 13.26 -1.02
CA PHE A 39 -0.25 12.65 -0.97
C PHE A 39 -0.31 11.25 -0.36
N HIS A 40 -1.02 11.08 0.75
CA HIS A 40 -1.17 9.76 1.37
C HIS A 40 -1.90 8.77 0.48
N CYS A 41 -2.92 9.24 -0.27
CA CYS A 41 -3.62 8.39 -1.23
C CYS A 41 -2.69 7.92 -2.34
N GLN A 42 -1.85 8.82 -2.87
CA GLN A 42 -0.85 8.45 -3.89
C GLN A 42 0.13 7.43 -3.36
N GLN A 43 0.60 7.62 -2.12
CA GLN A 43 1.53 6.67 -1.49
C GLN A 43 0.86 5.32 -1.27
N ALA A 44 -0.42 5.30 -0.91
CA ALA A 44 -1.16 4.05 -0.73
C ALA A 44 -1.25 3.29 -2.05
N VAL A 45 -1.58 3.96 -3.15
CA VAL A 45 -1.66 3.33 -4.46
C VAL A 45 -0.30 2.75 -4.87
N GLU A 46 0.76 3.52 -4.70
CA GLU A 46 2.12 3.10 -5.05
C GLU A 46 2.53 1.84 -4.29
N LYS A 47 2.25 1.80 -2.99
CA LYS A 47 2.58 0.65 -2.14
C LYS A 47 1.70 -0.56 -2.46
N ALA A 48 0.42 -0.33 -2.80
CA ALA A 48 -0.46 -1.40 -3.24
C ALA A 48 0.05 -2.05 -4.53
N LEU A 49 0.54 -1.21 -5.48
CA LEU A 49 1.13 -1.72 -6.71
C LEU A 49 2.40 -2.54 -6.42
N LYS A 50 3.23 -2.09 -5.50
CA LYS A 50 4.43 -2.84 -5.13
C LYS A 50 4.09 -4.19 -4.52
N GLY A 51 3.07 -4.23 -3.66
CA GLY A 51 2.59 -5.49 -3.10
C GLY A 51 2.05 -6.42 -4.18
N PHE A 52 1.26 -5.87 -5.10
CA PHE A 52 0.73 -6.62 -6.25
C PHE A 52 1.86 -7.19 -7.11
N LEU A 53 2.86 -6.37 -7.45
CA LEU A 53 3.97 -6.79 -8.28
C LEU A 53 4.80 -7.87 -7.60
N THR A 54 4.99 -7.78 -6.29
CA THR A 54 5.68 -8.81 -5.51
C THR A 54 4.97 -10.16 -5.65
N ALA A 55 3.64 -10.17 -5.48
CA ALA A 55 2.84 -11.39 -5.61
C ALA A 55 2.86 -11.91 -7.05
N HIS A 56 2.70 -11.01 -8.02
CA HIS A 56 2.69 -11.35 -9.45
C HIS A 56 4.02 -11.96 -9.87
N GLU A 57 5.12 -11.37 -9.49
CA GLU A 57 6.45 -11.87 -9.81
C GLU A 57 6.68 -13.27 -9.27
N GLN A 58 6.24 -13.54 -8.05
CA GLN A 58 6.37 -14.85 -7.44
C GLN A 58 5.57 -15.89 -8.21
N ILE A 59 4.37 -15.57 -8.64
CA ILE A 59 3.51 -16.47 -9.42
C ILE A 59 4.17 -16.79 -10.76
N PHE A 60 4.71 -15.78 -11.45
CA PHE A 60 5.34 -15.97 -12.75
C PHE A 60 6.64 -16.78 -12.66
N ARG A 61 7.40 -16.61 -11.59
CA ARG A 61 8.62 -17.41 -11.40
C ARG A 61 8.31 -18.89 -11.28
N LYS A 62 7.18 -19.25 -10.71
CA LYS A 62 6.79 -20.65 -10.54
C LYS A 62 6.39 -21.33 -11.84
N THR A 63 6.03 -20.56 -12.85
CA THR A 63 5.60 -21.10 -14.13
C THR A 63 6.75 -21.36 -15.11
N HIS A 64 7.94 -20.98 -14.74
CA HIS A 64 9.16 -21.24 -15.50
C HIS A 64 9.93 -22.38 -14.86
#